data_169e2c87005a2f135eb99914a56343cd
#
_entry.id   169e2c87005a2f135eb99914a56343cd
#
_cell.length_a   1.000
_cell.length_b   1.000
_cell.length_c   1.000
_cell.angle_alpha   90.00
_cell.angle_beta   90.00
_cell.angle_gamma   90.00
#
_symmetry.space_group_name_H-M   'P 1'
#
loop_
_entity.id
_entity.type
_entity.pdbx_description
1 polymer ?
#
loop_
_entity_poly.entity_id
_entity_poly.type
_entity_poly.pdbx_seq_one_letter_code
_entity_poly.pdbx_strand_id
1 'polypeptide(L)'
;AEKAGLPKGALQYIPVPSMDATKALMDHPGIATILATGGPGMVKSAYSSGKPALGVGAGNAPAYIEASANIKQAVNDLVLSKSFDNGMICASEQGVIIDSSIYDDVKKEFEAQGAYFVKQKDMKKFESTVINLEKQSVNPRIVGQSPKQIAEWAGITIPDNTTILIAELKGVGEKYPLSREKLSPV
;
A
#
# COMPACT_ATOMS: atom_id res chain seq x y z
N ALA A 1 28.93 3.95 -5.19
CA ALA A 1 29.05 3.95 -6.63
C ALA A 1 30.53 4.11 -7.06
N GLU A 2 31.17 5.25 -6.82
CA GLU A 2 32.56 5.53 -7.21
C GLU A 2 33.56 4.55 -6.62
N LYS A 3 33.43 4.19 -5.32
CA LYS A 3 34.26 3.16 -4.67
C LYS A 3 34.12 1.75 -5.30
N ALA A 4 33.03 1.51 -6.03
CA ALA A 4 32.78 0.27 -6.78
C ALA A 4 33.14 0.41 -8.28
N GLY A 5 33.88 1.45 -8.65
CA GLY A 5 34.37 1.65 -10.01
C GLY A 5 33.43 2.40 -10.97
N LEU A 6 32.31 2.97 -10.50
CA LEU A 6 31.50 3.80 -11.36
C LEU A 6 32.14 5.18 -11.58
N PRO A 7 32.00 5.78 -12.77
CA PRO A 7 32.43 7.14 -13.02
C PRO A 7 31.76 8.15 -12.07
N LYS A 8 32.46 9.24 -11.76
CA LYS A 8 31.87 10.33 -10.97
C LYS A 8 30.62 10.88 -11.66
N GLY A 9 29.53 11.02 -10.90
CA GLY A 9 28.26 11.51 -11.43
C GLY A 9 27.41 10.45 -12.15
N ALA A 10 27.79 9.18 -12.15
CA ALA A 10 26.95 8.08 -12.71
C ALA A 10 25.62 7.89 -11.97
N LEU A 11 25.59 8.18 -10.66
CA LEU A 11 24.37 8.22 -9.86
C LEU A 11 24.16 9.64 -9.34
N GLN A 12 23.01 10.18 -9.61
CA GLN A 12 22.62 11.54 -9.24
C GLN A 12 21.20 11.54 -8.66
N TYR A 13 20.86 12.56 -7.90
CA TYR A 13 19.53 12.77 -7.35
C TYR A 13 19.21 14.27 -7.32
N ILE A 14 17.93 14.60 -7.30
CA ILE A 14 17.47 15.97 -7.09
C ILE A 14 17.39 16.22 -5.59
N PRO A 15 18.24 17.10 -5.01
CA PRO A 15 18.30 17.30 -3.57
C PRO A 15 17.06 17.98 -2.99
N VAL A 16 16.38 18.80 -3.78
CA VAL A 16 15.11 19.46 -3.40
C VAL A 16 14.02 19.00 -4.37
N PRO A 17 13.23 18.00 -4.00
CA PRO A 17 12.20 17.47 -4.88
C PRO A 17 11.05 18.48 -5.04
N SER A 18 10.58 18.64 -6.28
CA SER A 18 9.38 19.41 -6.60
C SER A 18 8.74 18.87 -7.89
N MET A 19 7.47 19.22 -8.12
CA MET A 19 6.79 18.83 -9.38
C MET A 19 7.47 19.47 -10.59
N ASP A 20 7.91 20.72 -10.47
CA ASP A 20 8.62 21.43 -11.54
C ASP A 20 9.97 20.79 -11.85
N ALA A 21 10.74 20.41 -10.82
CA ALA A 21 12.00 19.70 -11.01
C ALA A 21 11.79 18.33 -11.66
N THR A 22 10.77 17.60 -11.27
CA THR A 22 10.40 16.31 -11.87
C THR A 22 10.03 16.49 -13.35
N LYS A 23 9.21 17.50 -13.65
CA LYS A 23 8.82 17.80 -15.03
C LYS A 23 10.03 18.23 -15.86
N ALA A 24 10.86 19.13 -15.35
CA ALA A 24 12.08 19.58 -16.05
C ALA A 24 13.02 18.39 -16.34
N LEU A 25 13.15 17.44 -15.42
CA LEU A 25 13.94 16.23 -15.65
C LEU A 25 13.33 15.36 -16.75
N MET A 26 12.02 15.11 -16.72
CA MET A 26 11.33 14.33 -17.74
C MET A 26 11.46 14.96 -19.13
N ASP A 27 11.38 16.28 -19.22
CA ASP A 27 11.45 17.01 -20.50
C ASP A 27 12.90 17.22 -21.00
N HIS A 28 13.91 17.05 -20.12
CA HIS A 28 15.29 17.40 -20.43
C HIS A 28 15.85 16.57 -21.61
N PRO A 29 16.47 17.19 -22.63
CA PRO A 29 16.95 16.47 -23.82
C PRO A 29 18.03 15.41 -23.54
N GLY A 30 18.78 15.55 -22.45
CA GLY A 30 19.78 14.58 -22.03
C GLY A 30 19.20 13.30 -21.39
N ILE A 31 17.87 13.22 -21.15
CA ILE A 31 17.22 11.99 -20.63
C ILE A 31 16.79 11.13 -21.80
N ALA A 32 17.38 9.95 -21.91
CA ALA A 32 17.10 8.99 -22.97
C ALA A 32 15.89 8.09 -22.67
N THR A 33 15.67 7.74 -21.41
CA THR A 33 14.60 6.82 -20.97
C THR A 33 14.12 7.23 -19.58
N ILE A 34 12.82 7.08 -19.35
CA ILE A 34 12.18 7.34 -18.04
C ILE A 34 11.71 6.02 -17.45
N LEU A 35 12.12 5.73 -16.24
CA LEU A 35 11.54 4.67 -15.39
C LEU A 35 10.73 5.36 -14.29
N ALA A 36 9.41 5.32 -14.41
CA ALA A 36 8.49 5.99 -13.49
C ALA A 36 7.74 4.98 -12.64
N THR A 37 7.90 5.06 -11.33
CA THR A 37 7.09 4.32 -10.36
C THR A 37 6.30 5.30 -9.53
N GLY A 38 4.99 5.16 -9.48
CA GLY A 38 4.13 6.06 -8.72
C GLY A 38 2.66 5.95 -9.08
N GLY A 39 1.86 6.89 -8.60
CA GLY A 39 0.43 6.92 -8.91
C GLY A 39 0.13 7.18 -10.40
N PRO A 40 -1.15 6.98 -10.82
CA PRO A 40 -1.54 7.09 -12.24
C PRO A 40 -1.15 8.41 -12.90
N GLY A 41 -1.13 9.52 -12.13
CA GLY A 41 -0.72 10.83 -12.64
C GLY A 41 0.75 10.89 -13.05
N MET A 42 1.64 10.30 -12.24
CA MET A 42 3.08 10.22 -12.53
C MET A 42 3.33 9.37 -13.80
N VAL A 43 2.71 8.21 -13.87
CA VAL A 43 2.82 7.31 -15.03
C VAL A 43 2.33 7.99 -16.30
N LYS A 44 1.18 8.67 -16.23
CA LYS A 44 0.65 9.44 -17.36
C LYS A 44 1.61 10.54 -17.79
N SER A 45 2.20 11.28 -16.86
CA SER A 45 3.18 12.33 -17.15
C SER A 45 4.42 11.77 -17.84
N ALA A 46 4.95 10.62 -17.36
CA ALA A 46 6.09 9.96 -17.98
C ALA A 46 5.81 9.56 -19.44
N TYR A 47 4.68 8.92 -19.70
CA TYR A 47 4.30 8.55 -21.08
C TYR A 47 3.98 9.76 -21.97
N SER A 48 3.54 10.87 -21.39
CA SER A 48 3.22 12.09 -22.14
C SER A 48 4.44 12.98 -22.43
N SER A 49 5.63 12.61 -21.92
CA SER A 49 6.88 13.37 -22.15
C SER A 49 7.41 13.25 -23.59
N GLY A 50 6.87 12.35 -24.38
CA GLY A 50 7.37 12.05 -25.73
C GLY A 50 8.67 11.24 -25.78
N LYS A 51 9.11 10.71 -24.62
CA LYS A 51 10.32 9.88 -24.51
C LYS A 51 9.96 8.42 -24.24
N PRO A 52 10.86 7.48 -24.55
CA PRO A 52 10.73 6.11 -24.07
C PRO A 52 10.53 6.08 -22.55
N ALA A 53 9.43 5.47 -22.10
CA ALA A 53 9.10 5.41 -20.69
C ALA A 53 8.58 4.02 -20.30
N LEU A 54 8.98 3.56 -19.12
CA LEU A 54 8.44 2.39 -18.44
C LEU A 54 7.73 2.88 -17.19
N GLY A 55 6.39 2.85 -17.20
CA GLY A 55 5.56 3.31 -16.11
C GLY A 55 5.00 2.14 -15.28
N VAL A 56 5.19 2.20 -13.97
CA VAL A 56 4.62 1.28 -12.99
C VAL A 56 3.68 2.05 -12.09
N GLY A 57 2.39 1.73 -12.18
CA GLY A 57 1.33 2.34 -11.37
C GLY A 57 1.23 1.77 -9.95
N ALA A 58 0.13 2.10 -9.27
CA ALA A 58 -0.18 1.57 -7.95
C ALA A 58 -0.27 0.04 -7.97
N GLY A 59 0.35 -0.60 -6.99
CA GLY A 59 0.24 -2.04 -6.77
C GLY A 59 -1.08 -2.39 -6.05
N ASN A 60 -1.51 -3.63 -6.18
CA ASN A 60 -2.60 -4.17 -5.36
C ASN A 60 -2.45 -5.69 -5.31
N ALA A 61 -1.52 -6.15 -4.50
CA ALA A 61 -1.22 -7.57 -4.37
C ALA A 61 -2.29 -8.27 -3.50
N PRO A 62 -3.07 -9.22 -4.03
CA PRO A 62 -3.93 -10.08 -3.23
C PRO A 62 -3.16 -11.32 -2.77
N ALA A 63 -3.53 -11.83 -1.58
CA ALA A 63 -3.14 -13.16 -1.12
C ALA A 63 -4.37 -14.07 -1.05
N TYR A 64 -4.22 -15.33 -1.42
CA TYR A 64 -5.27 -16.34 -1.28
C TYR A 64 -4.82 -17.42 -0.30
N ILE A 65 -5.59 -17.62 0.76
CA ILE A 65 -5.38 -18.71 1.72
C ILE A 65 -6.36 -19.83 1.36
N GLU A 66 -5.82 -20.88 0.74
CA GLU A 66 -6.54 -22.06 0.30
C GLU A 66 -6.74 -23.02 1.48
N ALA A 67 -7.76 -23.91 1.41
CA ALA A 67 -8.17 -24.79 2.49
C ALA A 67 -7.10 -25.72 3.05
N SER A 68 -6.08 -26.09 2.25
CA SER A 68 -4.95 -26.94 2.67
C SER A 68 -3.76 -26.16 3.24
N ALA A 69 -3.84 -24.84 3.31
CA ALA A 69 -2.74 -24.00 3.76
C ALA A 69 -2.39 -24.24 5.24
N ASN A 70 -1.12 -24.09 5.58
CA ASN A 70 -0.70 -23.96 6.98
C ASN A 70 -1.14 -22.56 7.49
N ILE A 71 -2.30 -22.52 8.14
CA ILE A 71 -2.93 -21.26 8.57
C ILE A 71 -1.98 -20.39 9.40
N LYS A 72 -1.31 -20.99 10.39
CA LYS A 72 -0.41 -20.25 11.27
C LYS A 72 0.74 -19.58 10.52
N GLN A 73 1.36 -20.30 9.59
CA GLN A 73 2.44 -19.76 8.78
C GLN A 73 1.93 -18.70 7.80
N ALA A 74 0.84 -18.97 7.07
CA ALA A 74 0.28 -18.05 6.11
C ALA A 74 -0.10 -16.70 6.77
N VAL A 75 -0.75 -16.74 7.93
CA VAL A 75 -1.11 -15.54 8.69
C VAL A 75 0.14 -14.81 9.20
N ASN A 76 1.12 -15.54 9.74
CA ASN A 76 2.39 -14.94 10.18
C ASN A 76 3.08 -14.18 9.05
N ASP A 77 3.19 -14.78 7.88
CA ASP A 77 3.89 -14.18 6.75
C ASP A 77 3.14 -12.92 6.26
N LEU A 78 1.81 -12.95 6.23
CA LEU A 78 0.98 -11.80 5.89
C LEU A 78 1.07 -10.67 6.92
N VAL A 79 1.04 -10.99 8.21
CA VAL A 79 1.19 -9.99 9.28
C VAL A 79 2.58 -9.35 9.24
N LEU A 80 3.63 -10.13 9.08
CA LEU A 80 5.00 -9.63 8.93
C LEU A 80 5.16 -8.73 7.70
N SER A 81 4.66 -9.17 6.55
CA SER A 81 4.70 -8.41 5.31
C SER A 81 3.96 -7.08 5.45
N LYS A 82 2.73 -7.12 6.00
CA LYS A 82 1.86 -5.94 6.09
C LYS A 82 2.26 -4.96 7.19
N SER A 83 2.90 -5.43 8.26
CA SER A 83 3.41 -4.58 9.35
C SER A 83 4.79 -4.00 9.05
N PHE A 84 5.58 -4.60 8.15
CA PHE A 84 6.89 -4.08 7.79
C PHE A 84 6.78 -2.66 7.24
N ASP A 85 7.58 -1.76 7.79
CA ASP A 85 7.58 -0.32 7.45
C ASP A 85 6.17 0.31 7.45
N ASN A 86 5.33 -0.11 8.39
CA ASN A 86 3.91 0.26 8.45
C ASN A 86 3.16 0.04 7.12
N GLY A 87 3.46 -1.05 6.42
CA GLY A 87 2.78 -1.43 5.19
C GLY A 87 3.00 -0.48 4.01
N MET A 88 4.06 0.33 4.03
CA MET A 88 4.35 1.32 2.99
C MET A 88 4.92 0.70 1.72
N ILE A 89 5.48 -0.51 1.80
CA ILE A 89 5.99 -1.21 0.61
C ILE A 89 4.84 -1.57 -0.34
N CYS A 90 4.96 -1.16 -1.60
CA CYS A 90 3.99 -1.44 -2.66
C CYS A 90 3.82 -2.94 -2.96
N ALA A 91 4.78 -3.78 -2.58
CA ALA A 91 4.73 -5.24 -2.70
C ALA A 91 3.96 -5.92 -1.57
N SER A 92 3.61 -5.22 -0.48
CA SER A 92 2.82 -5.80 0.61
C SER A 92 1.39 -6.10 0.16
N GLU A 93 0.81 -7.15 0.69
CA GLU A 93 -0.54 -7.58 0.35
C GLU A 93 -1.57 -6.53 0.76
N GLN A 94 -2.51 -6.22 -0.14
CA GLN A 94 -3.55 -5.22 0.08
C GLN A 94 -4.91 -5.85 0.40
N GLY A 95 -5.07 -7.13 0.10
CA GLY A 95 -6.26 -7.88 0.40
C GLY A 95 -5.96 -9.36 0.58
N VAL A 96 -6.73 -10.01 1.45
CA VAL A 96 -6.65 -11.45 1.69
C VAL A 96 -7.97 -12.09 1.32
N ILE A 97 -7.91 -13.08 0.44
CA ILE A 97 -9.03 -13.92 0.05
C ILE A 97 -8.87 -15.24 0.78
N ILE A 98 -9.88 -15.67 1.52
CA ILE A 98 -9.81 -16.84 2.39
C ILE A 98 -10.88 -17.84 1.94
N ASP A 99 -10.51 -19.11 1.81
CA ASP A 99 -11.48 -20.16 1.60
C ASP A 99 -12.49 -20.18 2.76
N SER A 100 -13.78 -20.25 2.42
CA SER A 100 -14.85 -20.14 3.40
C SER A 100 -14.83 -21.25 4.46
N SER A 101 -14.31 -22.43 4.12
CA SER A 101 -14.21 -23.58 5.04
C SER A 101 -13.24 -23.37 6.20
N ILE A 102 -12.24 -22.49 6.04
CA ILE A 102 -11.22 -22.22 7.05
C ILE A 102 -11.27 -20.75 7.57
N TYR A 103 -12.27 -19.99 7.16
CA TYR A 103 -12.36 -18.55 7.46
C TYR A 103 -12.26 -18.24 8.95
N ASP A 104 -13.01 -18.94 9.79
CA ASP A 104 -13.06 -18.68 11.23
C ASP A 104 -11.73 -18.98 11.93
N ASP A 105 -11.02 -20.01 11.47
CA ASP A 105 -9.71 -20.36 12.03
C ASP A 105 -8.62 -19.39 11.59
N VAL A 106 -8.65 -18.96 10.35
CA VAL A 106 -7.76 -17.89 9.84
C VAL A 106 -7.99 -16.58 10.58
N LYS A 107 -9.25 -16.20 10.80
CA LYS A 107 -9.61 -14.98 11.55
C LYS A 107 -9.08 -15.01 12.97
N LYS A 108 -9.29 -16.11 13.69
CA LYS A 108 -8.75 -16.31 15.06
C LYS A 108 -7.22 -16.19 15.08
N GLU A 109 -6.55 -16.77 14.09
CA GLU A 109 -5.09 -16.69 14.00
C GLU A 109 -4.61 -15.27 13.73
N PHE A 110 -5.27 -14.50 12.86
CA PHE A 110 -4.99 -13.07 12.67
C PHE A 110 -5.13 -12.29 13.97
N GLU A 111 -6.22 -12.51 14.72
CA GLU A 111 -6.45 -11.86 16.02
C GLU A 111 -5.37 -12.25 17.04
N ALA A 112 -4.97 -13.52 17.09
CA ALA A 112 -3.90 -14.01 17.94
C ALA A 112 -2.54 -13.38 17.63
N GLN A 113 -2.31 -13.01 16.38
CA GLN A 113 -1.09 -12.32 15.92
C GLN A 113 -1.19 -10.79 15.92
N GLY A 114 -2.20 -10.23 16.57
CA GLY A 114 -2.34 -8.79 16.80
C GLY A 114 -3.06 -8.03 15.69
N ALA A 115 -3.75 -8.70 14.78
CA ALA A 115 -4.63 -8.02 13.85
C ALA A 115 -5.92 -7.56 14.54
N TYR A 116 -6.40 -6.37 14.19
CA TYR A 116 -7.68 -5.85 14.67
C TYR A 116 -8.68 -5.79 13.53
N PHE A 117 -9.79 -6.53 13.66
CA PHE A 117 -10.89 -6.47 12.71
C PHE A 117 -11.80 -5.28 13.01
N VAL A 118 -11.92 -4.38 12.05
CA VAL A 118 -12.75 -3.17 12.16
C VAL A 118 -14.22 -3.56 12.26
N LYS A 119 -14.88 -3.10 13.31
CA LYS A 119 -16.29 -3.42 13.55
C LYS A 119 -17.20 -2.77 12.50
N GLN A 120 -18.27 -3.45 12.14
CA GLN A 120 -19.20 -2.97 11.11
C GLN A 120 -19.75 -1.55 11.39
N LYS A 121 -19.99 -1.21 12.66
CA LYS A 121 -20.45 0.12 13.07
C LYS A 121 -19.45 1.24 12.77
N ASP A 122 -18.16 0.90 12.73
CA ASP A 122 -17.07 1.86 12.55
C ASP A 122 -16.57 1.92 11.10
N MET A 123 -17.05 1.01 10.25
CA MET A 123 -16.57 0.80 8.88
C MET A 123 -16.63 2.09 8.03
N LYS A 124 -17.73 2.86 8.09
CA LYS A 124 -17.88 4.10 7.31
C LYS A 124 -16.84 5.16 7.68
N LYS A 125 -16.58 5.33 8.99
CA LYS A 125 -15.57 6.28 9.47
C LYS A 125 -14.17 5.81 9.09
N PHE A 126 -13.92 4.52 9.22
CA PHE A 126 -12.66 3.92 8.85
C PHE A 126 -12.38 4.11 7.36
N GLU A 127 -13.33 3.78 6.50
CA GLU A 127 -13.21 3.95 5.06
C GLU A 127 -12.91 5.41 4.67
N SER A 128 -13.64 6.38 5.21
CA SER A 128 -13.40 7.81 4.92
C SER A 128 -12.08 8.35 5.49
N THR A 129 -11.51 7.68 6.49
CA THR A 129 -10.18 8.00 7.01
C THR A 129 -9.09 7.45 6.09
N VAL A 130 -9.25 6.22 5.60
CA VAL A 130 -8.25 5.50 4.80
C VAL A 130 -8.28 5.95 3.34
N ILE A 131 -9.46 6.20 2.79
CA ILE A 131 -9.67 6.51 1.38
C ILE A 131 -10.20 7.93 1.20
N ASN A 132 -9.61 8.67 0.28
CA ASN A 132 -10.23 9.88 -0.25
C ASN A 132 -11.32 9.46 -1.24
N LEU A 133 -12.58 9.50 -0.80
CA LEU A 133 -13.72 9.01 -1.58
C LEU A 133 -14.01 9.87 -2.82
N GLU A 134 -13.68 11.16 -2.80
CA GLU A 134 -13.85 12.06 -3.96
C GLU A 134 -12.86 11.71 -5.08
N LYS A 135 -11.59 11.49 -4.72
CA LYS A 135 -10.53 11.16 -5.67
C LYS A 135 -10.41 9.67 -5.94
N GLN A 136 -11.19 8.85 -5.25
CA GLN A 136 -11.09 7.39 -5.34
C GLN A 136 -9.65 6.87 -5.19
N SER A 137 -8.90 7.44 -4.23
CA SER A 137 -7.50 7.13 -3.98
C SER A 137 -7.21 7.02 -2.49
N VAL A 138 -6.07 6.43 -2.14
CA VAL A 138 -5.61 6.43 -0.76
C VAL A 138 -5.51 7.86 -0.20
N ASN A 139 -5.88 8.02 1.06
CA ASN A 139 -5.64 9.28 1.77
C ASN A 139 -4.14 9.39 2.09
N PRO A 140 -3.41 10.37 1.53
CA PRO A 140 -1.97 10.47 1.76
C PRO A 140 -1.56 10.57 3.24
N ARG A 141 -2.50 11.02 4.09
CA ARG A 141 -2.26 11.18 5.52
C ARG A 141 -1.96 9.86 6.22
N ILE A 142 -2.53 8.75 5.76
CA ILE A 142 -2.36 7.45 6.42
C ILE A 142 -1.14 6.65 5.94
N VAL A 143 -0.50 7.07 4.87
CA VAL A 143 0.64 6.36 4.28
C VAL A 143 1.77 6.25 5.29
N GLY A 144 2.22 5.03 5.57
CA GLY A 144 3.29 4.74 6.52
C GLY A 144 2.97 5.02 7.99
N GLN A 145 1.71 5.31 8.33
CA GLN A 145 1.29 5.56 9.71
C GLN A 145 1.03 4.26 10.47
N SER A 146 1.21 4.32 11.80
CA SER A 146 0.93 3.18 12.66
C SER A 146 -0.57 2.82 12.71
N PRO A 147 -0.92 1.56 13.01
CA PRO A 147 -2.33 1.17 13.20
C PRO A 147 -3.04 2.03 14.24
N LYS A 148 -2.34 2.37 15.34
CA LYS A 148 -2.86 3.20 16.43
C LYS A 148 -3.24 4.60 15.93
N GLN A 149 -2.37 5.24 15.14
CA GLN A 149 -2.63 6.57 14.61
C GLN A 149 -3.80 6.59 13.62
N ILE A 150 -3.89 5.56 12.77
CA ILE A 150 -5.00 5.43 11.81
C ILE A 150 -6.33 5.22 12.55
N ALA A 151 -6.33 4.33 13.55
CA ALA A 151 -7.51 4.06 14.37
C ALA A 151 -7.98 5.30 15.14
N GLU A 152 -7.03 6.07 15.72
CA GLU A 152 -7.31 7.32 16.41
C GLU A 152 -8.02 8.34 15.48
N TRP A 153 -7.51 8.52 14.26
CA TRP A 153 -8.15 9.41 13.28
C TRP A 153 -9.53 8.93 12.82
N ALA A 154 -9.75 7.63 12.82
CA ALA A 154 -11.06 7.02 12.56
C ALA A 154 -11.99 7.05 13.79
N GLY A 155 -11.51 7.48 14.97
CA GLY A 155 -12.25 7.45 16.20
C GLY A 155 -12.54 6.03 16.72
N ILE A 156 -11.62 5.10 16.48
CA ILE A 156 -11.71 3.70 16.87
C ILE A 156 -10.70 3.41 17.97
N THR A 157 -11.14 2.78 19.03
CA THR A 157 -10.25 2.27 20.11
C THR A 157 -9.82 0.86 19.76
N ILE A 158 -8.51 0.63 19.73
CA ILE A 158 -7.88 -0.67 19.46
C ILE A 158 -6.93 -1.06 20.58
N PRO A 159 -6.58 -2.36 20.74
CA PRO A 159 -5.54 -2.81 21.66
C PRO A 159 -4.17 -2.20 21.33
N ASP A 160 -3.34 -1.94 22.35
CA ASP A 160 -2.02 -1.33 22.17
C ASP A 160 -1.04 -2.20 21.37
N ASN A 161 -1.22 -3.51 21.38
CA ASN A 161 -0.41 -4.47 20.64
C ASN A 161 -0.91 -4.72 19.20
N THR A 162 -1.81 -3.91 18.67
CA THR A 162 -2.32 -4.07 17.31
C THR A 162 -1.22 -3.83 16.28
N THR A 163 -1.02 -4.80 15.39
CA THR A 163 -0.01 -4.77 14.33
C THR A 163 -0.58 -4.32 12.99
N ILE A 164 -1.78 -4.76 12.64
CA ILE A 164 -2.50 -4.40 11.40
C ILE A 164 -3.99 -4.22 11.64
N LEU A 165 -4.65 -3.48 10.76
CA LEU A 165 -6.10 -3.28 10.77
C LEU A 165 -6.73 -4.00 9.59
N ILE A 166 -7.78 -4.78 9.82
CA ILE A 166 -8.46 -5.56 8.78
C ILE A 166 -9.91 -5.10 8.64
N ALA A 167 -10.31 -4.77 7.42
CA ALA A 167 -11.70 -4.49 7.06
C ALA A 167 -12.27 -5.67 6.27
N GLU A 168 -13.35 -6.27 6.77
CA GLU A 168 -14.06 -7.33 6.05
C GLU A 168 -14.93 -6.73 4.96
N LEU A 169 -14.68 -7.13 3.71
CA LEU A 169 -15.40 -6.64 2.53
C LEU A 169 -16.20 -7.76 1.87
N LYS A 170 -17.31 -7.42 1.24
CA LYS A 170 -18.15 -8.36 0.47
C LYS A 170 -17.79 -8.41 -1.02
N GLY A 171 -16.75 -7.69 -1.43
CA GLY A 171 -16.32 -7.61 -2.82
C GLY A 171 -15.13 -6.69 -3.01
N VAL A 172 -14.78 -6.45 -4.26
CA VAL A 172 -13.64 -5.62 -4.68
C VAL A 172 -14.06 -4.60 -5.74
N GLY A 173 -13.21 -3.64 -6.02
CA GLY A 173 -13.42 -2.62 -7.05
C GLY A 173 -14.03 -1.32 -6.53
N GLU A 174 -14.60 -0.52 -7.41
CA GLU A 174 -15.04 0.86 -7.09
C GLU A 174 -16.05 0.96 -5.96
N LYS A 175 -16.95 -0.03 -5.85
CA LYS A 175 -17.95 -0.09 -4.77
C LYS A 175 -17.37 -0.47 -3.40
N TYR A 176 -16.12 -0.90 -3.38
CA TYR A 176 -15.39 -1.33 -2.19
C TYR A 176 -14.02 -0.63 -2.13
N PRO A 177 -13.99 0.68 -1.83
CA PRO A 177 -12.77 1.49 -1.94
C PRO A 177 -11.60 0.97 -1.11
N LEU A 178 -11.87 0.34 0.03
CA LEU A 178 -10.85 -0.29 0.88
C LEU A 178 -10.15 -1.50 0.23
N SER A 179 -10.65 -2.00 -0.91
CA SER A 179 -9.96 -3.05 -1.69
C SER A 179 -8.78 -2.51 -2.52
N ARG A 180 -8.54 -1.20 -2.53
CA ARG A 180 -7.44 -0.55 -3.26
C ARG A 180 -6.14 -0.60 -2.48
N GLU A 181 -5.03 -0.22 -3.13
CA GLU A 181 -3.75 0.02 -2.47
C GLU A 181 -3.88 1.09 -1.38
N LYS A 182 -3.29 0.84 -0.21
CA LYS A 182 -3.42 1.71 0.96
C LYS A 182 -2.08 2.21 1.52
N LEU A 183 -0.95 1.54 1.19
CA LEU A 183 0.40 1.90 1.64
C LEU A 183 0.47 2.15 3.17
N SER A 184 -0.21 1.31 3.92
CA SER A 184 -0.40 1.41 5.36
C SER A 184 -0.73 0.04 5.95
N PRO A 185 -0.68 -0.15 7.27
CA PRO A 185 -0.99 -1.43 7.91
C PRO A 185 -2.52 -1.71 7.92
N VAL A 186 -3.17 -1.56 6.75
CA VAL A 186 -4.60 -1.76 6.55
C VAL A 186 -4.85 -2.75 5.43
#